data_52ce432f2489ff82209b2f64bda37e0d
#
_entry.id   52ce432f2489ff82209b2f64bda37e0d
#
_cell.length_a   1.000
_cell.length_b   1.000
_cell.length_c   1.000
_cell.angle_alpha   90.00
_cell.angle_beta   90.00
_cell.angle_gamma   90.00
#
_symmetry.space_group_name_H-M   'P 1'
#
loop_
_entity.id
_entity.type
_entity.pdbx_description
1 polymer ?
#
loop_
_entity_poly.entity_id
_entity_poly.type
_entity_poly.pdbx_seq_one_letter_code
_entity_poly.pdbx_strand_id
1 'polypeptide(L)'
;MDKYRKIYLFALEIGKSLCENGLLDEILKTVACVREKVFRQYGVVIPAVNVRENKGLKPLEYVIKVSDIPTSRYELKENSVLIIENKKVKSRMRGKSTREPAFNMPALWIPAERKSVAEERGYVAALPRIIIRNHLFEIVRENLSRVITTQYVKELMDEVAVENEALCSQIARKLEKNTLAVVKNILIYLLREGIGITDIITILEEIADDGEVEDIRLALAPRAVAPLLKDGKLRVVFLGRNFTSYLYENSKSIFNHSPDGEVLAAFKEELSFVIRKSKSMPVVICRSELHREAEVYIKYLCGFKDLRLLTDEELKYALDRLNFCLDVGKTPSVGDLSVCGVELDCVGEVKPHEKYPSGPYRQLQSQLLSILDKMQPKEREVLAMRFGLNGNSSHSLEEVGLSFDISRERIRQIEAKALLLIKRSS
;
A
#
# COMPACT_ATOMS: atom_id res chain seq x y z
N MET A 1 -14.83 -23.54 34.78
CA MET A 1 -14.60 -24.34 33.58
C MET A 1 -14.76 -23.42 32.41
N ASP A 2 -13.67 -22.97 31.77
CA ASP A 2 -13.76 -22.18 30.56
C ASP A 2 -14.39 -23.05 29.47
N LYS A 3 -15.62 -22.70 29.11
CA LYS A 3 -16.44 -23.46 28.15
C LYS A 3 -15.88 -23.43 26.73
N TYR A 4 -14.90 -22.55 26.46
CA TYR A 4 -14.20 -22.42 25.18
C TYR A 4 -12.70 -22.24 25.40
N ARG A 5 -11.88 -23.02 24.70
CA ARG A 5 -10.44 -22.83 24.66
C ARG A 5 -10.15 -21.47 23.98
N LYS A 6 -9.49 -20.56 24.69
CA LYS A 6 -9.09 -19.26 24.15
C LYS A 6 -8.04 -19.48 23.05
N ILE A 7 -8.40 -19.22 21.81
CA ILE A 7 -7.50 -19.22 20.66
C ILE A 7 -6.94 -17.81 20.49
N TYR A 8 -5.61 -17.68 20.51
CA TYR A 8 -4.96 -16.41 20.23
C TYR A 8 -4.71 -16.28 18.74
N LEU A 9 -5.07 -15.11 18.15
CA LEU A 9 -4.81 -14.88 16.74
C LEU A 9 -3.31 -14.92 16.44
N PHE A 10 -2.50 -14.30 17.31
CA PHE A 10 -1.05 -14.36 17.22
C PHE A 10 -0.44 -14.88 18.52
N ALA A 11 0.47 -15.84 18.39
CA ALA A 11 1.25 -16.33 19.51
C ALA A 11 2.72 -16.51 19.10
N LEU A 12 3.62 -16.26 20.06
CA LEU A 12 5.05 -16.47 19.94
C LEU A 12 5.47 -17.47 21.01
N GLU A 13 5.75 -18.71 20.61
CA GLU A 13 6.30 -19.72 21.51
C GLU A 13 7.82 -19.69 21.43
N ILE A 14 8.47 -19.67 22.58
CA ILE A 14 9.92 -19.49 22.71
C ILE A 14 10.53 -20.59 23.54
N GLY A 15 11.76 -21.00 23.17
CA GLY A 15 12.53 -21.97 23.91
C GLY A 15 13.09 -21.40 25.22
N LYS A 16 13.55 -22.31 26.12
CA LYS A 16 13.94 -21.98 27.48
C LYS A 16 14.98 -20.86 27.58
N SER A 17 16.04 -20.86 26.77
CA SER A 17 17.08 -19.83 26.83
C SER A 17 16.62 -18.45 26.40
N LEU A 18 15.53 -18.35 25.64
CA LEU A 18 14.89 -17.08 25.28
C LEU A 18 14.01 -16.51 26.40
N CYS A 19 13.69 -17.31 27.42
CA CYS A 19 12.97 -16.87 28.61
C CYS A 19 13.91 -16.37 29.72
N GLU A 20 15.21 -16.64 29.60
CA GLU A 20 16.21 -16.33 30.62
C GLU A 20 16.99 -15.06 30.32
N ASN A 21 17.75 -14.56 31.29
CA ASN A 21 18.74 -13.47 31.15
C ASN A 21 18.16 -12.14 30.62
N GLY A 22 16.90 -11.81 30.91
CA GLY A 22 16.25 -10.57 30.48
C GLY A 22 15.81 -10.58 28.99
N LEU A 23 16.04 -11.65 28.25
CA LEU A 23 15.63 -11.76 26.85
C LEU A 23 14.11 -11.77 26.70
N LEU A 24 13.37 -12.33 27.65
CA LEU A 24 11.90 -12.28 27.64
C LEU A 24 11.39 -10.83 27.65
N ASP A 25 11.94 -9.96 28.50
CA ASP A 25 11.55 -8.55 28.53
C ASP A 25 11.86 -7.81 27.22
N GLU A 26 13.01 -8.14 26.61
CA GLU A 26 13.34 -7.61 25.27
C GLU A 26 12.37 -8.11 24.18
N ILE A 27 11.94 -9.37 24.25
CA ILE A 27 10.95 -9.94 23.33
C ILE A 27 9.59 -9.26 23.53
N LEU A 28 9.15 -9.05 24.77
CA LEU A 28 7.89 -8.36 25.07
C LEU A 28 7.92 -6.90 24.54
N LYS A 29 9.01 -6.17 24.75
CA LYS A 29 9.21 -4.84 24.13
C LYS A 29 9.20 -4.90 22.61
N THR A 30 9.79 -5.95 22.04
CA THR A 30 9.80 -6.18 20.58
C THR A 30 8.39 -6.40 20.05
N VAL A 31 7.55 -7.18 20.75
CA VAL A 31 6.14 -7.38 20.40
C VAL A 31 5.36 -6.05 20.45
N ALA A 32 5.60 -5.24 21.49
CA ALA A 32 4.98 -3.90 21.58
C ALA A 32 5.37 -3.01 20.39
N CYS A 33 6.65 -2.99 20.01
CA CYS A 33 7.12 -2.26 18.83
C CYS A 33 6.48 -2.76 17.53
N VAL A 34 6.25 -4.08 17.39
CA VAL A 34 5.56 -4.63 16.21
C VAL A 34 4.12 -4.14 16.16
N ARG A 35 3.39 -4.16 17.29
CA ARG A 35 2.02 -3.68 17.37
C ARG A 35 1.91 -2.21 16.98
N GLU A 36 2.79 -1.37 17.53
CA GLU A 36 2.85 0.06 17.22
C GLU A 36 3.17 0.31 15.74
N LYS A 37 4.14 -0.41 15.18
CA LYS A 37 4.51 -0.29 13.76
C LYS A 37 3.35 -0.68 12.85
N VAL A 38 2.62 -1.75 13.16
CA VAL A 38 1.43 -2.17 12.41
C VAL A 38 0.35 -1.10 12.47
N PHE A 39 0.06 -0.56 13.64
CA PHE A 39 -0.92 0.50 13.79
C PHE A 39 -0.54 1.74 12.98
N ARG A 40 0.69 2.22 13.09
CA ARG A 40 1.16 3.41 12.33
C ARG A 40 1.12 3.20 10.81
N GLN A 41 1.46 2.00 10.35
CA GLN A 41 1.59 1.73 8.92
C GLN A 41 0.27 1.33 8.26
N TYR A 42 -0.57 0.58 8.97
CA TYR A 42 -1.80 0.00 8.41
C TYR A 42 -3.08 0.49 9.07
N GLY A 43 -3.03 1.22 10.18
CA GLY A 43 -4.21 1.65 10.93
C GLY A 43 -4.93 0.52 11.68
N VAL A 44 -4.28 -0.64 11.86
CA VAL A 44 -4.89 -1.81 12.47
C VAL A 44 -4.39 -2.01 13.88
N VAL A 45 -5.30 -2.04 14.85
CA VAL A 45 -5.00 -2.42 16.23
C VAL A 45 -5.02 -3.95 16.32
N ILE A 46 -3.85 -4.57 16.36
CA ILE A 46 -3.76 -6.02 16.50
C ILE A 46 -3.98 -6.45 17.96
N PRO A 47 -4.64 -7.61 18.19
CA PRO A 47 -4.83 -8.14 19.54
C PRO A 47 -3.49 -8.44 20.22
N ALA A 48 -3.53 -8.71 21.50
CA ALA A 48 -2.34 -9.12 22.24
C ALA A 48 -1.72 -10.39 21.64
N VAL A 49 -0.42 -10.32 21.39
CA VAL A 49 0.38 -11.50 20.99
C VAL A 49 0.69 -12.31 22.24
N ASN A 50 0.28 -13.57 22.26
CA ASN A 50 0.53 -14.45 23.40
C ASN A 50 1.97 -14.97 23.36
N VAL A 51 2.83 -14.46 24.22
CA VAL A 51 4.22 -14.93 24.38
C VAL A 51 4.28 -15.96 25.48
N ARG A 52 4.77 -17.15 25.19
CA ARG A 52 4.88 -18.23 26.18
C ARG A 52 6.07 -19.16 25.94
N GLU A 53 6.60 -19.73 27.01
CA GLU A 53 7.59 -20.81 26.92
C GLU A 53 6.97 -22.07 26.34
N ASN A 54 7.73 -22.76 25.47
CA ASN A 54 7.40 -24.09 24.98
C ASN A 54 8.59 -25.01 25.21
N LYS A 55 8.46 -25.92 26.20
CA LYS A 55 9.51 -26.88 26.59
C LYS A 55 9.85 -27.90 25.48
N GLY A 56 9.03 -28.04 24.47
CA GLY A 56 9.28 -28.89 23.31
C GLY A 56 10.18 -28.26 22.25
N LEU A 57 10.53 -26.99 22.39
CA LEU A 57 11.43 -26.30 21.48
C LEU A 57 12.89 -26.43 21.95
N LYS A 58 13.82 -26.29 21.00
CA LYS A 58 15.24 -26.10 21.34
C LYS A 58 15.43 -24.80 22.14
N PRO A 59 16.50 -24.67 22.93
CA PRO A 59 16.68 -23.53 23.83
C PRO A 59 16.58 -22.16 23.18
N LEU A 60 17.11 -22.00 21.97
CA LEU A 60 17.11 -20.73 21.20
C LEU A 60 16.14 -20.74 20.01
N GLU A 61 15.22 -21.69 19.96
CA GLU A 61 14.21 -21.78 18.91
C GLU A 61 12.96 -20.97 19.31
N TYR A 62 12.32 -20.38 18.32
CA TYR A 62 10.99 -19.80 18.48
C TYR A 62 10.05 -20.21 17.34
N VAL A 63 8.76 -20.21 17.63
CA VAL A 63 7.68 -20.52 16.68
C VAL A 63 6.64 -19.42 16.75
N ILE A 64 6.30 -18.87 15.59
CA ILE A 64 5.19 -17.94 15.44
C ILE A 64 3.96 -18.73 15.01
N LYS A 65 2.84 -18.54 15.72
CA LYS A 65 1.57 -19.18 15.42
C LYS A 65 0.51 -18.15 15.04
N VAL A 66 -0.31 -18.52 14.08
CA VAL A 66 -1.51 -17.75 13.68
C VAL A 66 -2.72 -18.65 13.92
N SER A 67 -3.65 -18.20 14.76
CA SER A 67 -4.83 -18.98 15.20
C SER A 67 -4.45 -20.35 15.78
N ASP A 68 -3.41 -20.38 16.63
CA ASP A 68 -2.77 -21.57 17.22
C ASP A 68 -2.10 -22.55 16.22
N ILE A 69 -2.07 -22.21 14.93
CA ILE A 69 -1.40 -23.01 13.90
C ILE A 69 0.06 -22.54 13.78
N PRO A 70 1.07 -23.44 13.91
CA PRO A 70 2.46 -23.09 13.66
C PRO A 70 2.65 -22.61 12.22
N THR A 71 2.96 -21.33 12.04
CA THR A 71 3.10 -20.72 10.72
C THR A 71 4.56 -20.60 10.32
N SER A 72 5.43 -20.28 11.26
CA SER A 72 6.86 -20.18 10.99
C SER A 72 7.68 -20.48 12.23
N ARG A 73 8.91 -20.98 12.03
CA ARG A 73 9.87 -21.28 13.09
C ARG A 73 11.27 -20.85 12.68
N TYR A 74 12.08 -20.53 13.68
CA TYR A 74 13.47 -20.20 13.45
C TYR A 74 14.32 -20.48 14.69
N GLU A 75 15.58 -20.90 14.50
CA GLU A 75 16.55 -21.17 15.55
C GLU A 75 17.65 -20.11 15.52
N LEU A 76 17.76 -19.33 16.57
CA LEU A 76 18.86 -18.38 16.77
C LEU A 76 20.14 -19.13 17.13
N LYS A 77 21.27 -18.47 17.02
CA LYS A 77 22.58 -19.04 17.40
C LYS A 77 23.14 -18.26 18.57
N GLU A 78 23.62 -19.03 19.54
CA GLU A 78 24.28 -18.48 20.75
C GLU A 78 25.53 -17.70 20.37
N ASN A 79 25.78 -16.59 21.06
CA ASN A 79 26.92 -15.72 20.85
C ASN A 79 27.21 -15.35 19.39
N SER A 80 26.15 -15.28 18.57
CA SER A 80 26.24 -15.02 17.13
C SER A 80 25.34 -13.88 16.70
N VAL A 81 25.72 -13.25 15.59
CA VAL A 81 24.91 -12.25 14.90
C VAL A 81 24.65 -12.70 13.48
N LEU A 82 23.43 -12.44 13.00
CA LEU A 82 23.05 -12.72 11.63
C LEU A 82 23.46 -11.54 10.75
N ILE A 83 24.27 -11.80 9.71
CA ILE A 83 24.63 -10.79 8.72
C ILE A 83 23.96 -11.10 7.39
N ILE A 84 23.41 -10.04 6.79
CA ILE A 84 22.67 -10.12 5.53
C ILE A 84 23.49 -9.40 4.47
N GLU A 85 23.67 -10.04 3.32
CA GLU A 85 24.34 -9.43 2.17
C GLU A 85 23.44 -8.36 1.55
N ASN A 86 24.03 -7.20 1.29
CA ASN A 86 23.41 -6.14 0.52
C ASN A 86 24.36 -5.65 -0.59
N LYS A 87 23.88 -4.77 -1.45
CA LYS A 87 24.69 -4.21 -2.57
C LYS A 87 25.92 -3.40 -2.15
N LYS A 88 26.11 -3.13 -0.84
CA LYS A 88 27.23 -2.36 -0.29
C LYS A 88 28.37 -3.24 0.20
N VAL A 89 28.23 -4.57 0.13
CA VAL A 89 29.26 -5.50 0.60
C VAL A 89 30.51 -5.39 -0.27
N LYS A 90 31.61 -4.96 0.36
CA LYS A 90 32.91 -4.74 -0.28
C LYS A 90 33.76 -6.02 -0.37
N SER A 91 33.61 -6.91 0.60
CA SER A 91 34.35 -8.16 0.66
C SER A 91 33.58 -9.24 1.41
N ARG A 92 33.63 -10.49 0.91
CA ARG A 92 32.90 -11.61 1.50
C ARG A 92 33.47 -11.99 2.88
N MET A 93 32.56 -12.37 3.79
CA MET A 93 32.89 -12.92 5.08
C MET A 93 32.62 -14.44 5.12
N ARG A 94 33.43 -15.16 5.92
CA ARG A 94 33.16 -16.55 6.24
C ARG A 94 32.21 -16.65 7.42
N GLY A 95 31.19 -17.50 7.32
CA GLY A 95 30.20 -17.75 8.35
C GLY A 95 29.36 -18.97 8.01
N LYS A 96 28.49 -19.40 8.92
CA LYS A 96 27.54 -20.48 8.67
C LYS A 96 26.39 -19.98 7.81
N SER A 97 26.30 -20.48 6.59
CA SER A 97 25.24 -20.10 5.66
C SER A 97 23.84 -20.43 6.19
N THR A 98 22.92 -19.51 6.02
CA THR A 98 21.51 -19.61 6.40
C THR A 98 20.66 -18.68 5.56
N ARG A 99 19.37 -18.61 5.87
CA ARG A 99 18.46 -17.61 5.33
C ARG A 99 17.85 -16.81 6.47
N GLU A 100 17.67 -15.51 6.23
CA GLU A 100 16.99 -14.62 7.15
C GLU A 100 15.47 -14.93 7.10
N PRO A 101 14.80 -15.07 8.27
CA PRO A 101 13.47 -15.67 8.31
C PRO A 101 12.33 -14.77 7.83
N ALA A 102 12.47 -13.42 7.85
CA ALA A 102 11.40 -12.51 7.46
C ALA A 102 11.25 -12.43 5.93
N PHE A 103 12.36 -12.26 5.21
CA PHE A 103 12.37 -12.05 3.75
C PHE A 103 13.05 -13.18 2.97
N ASN A 104 13.44 -14.24 3.66
CA ASN A 104 14.14 -15.40 3.09
C ASN A 104 15.44 -15.02 2.33
N MET A 105 16.10 -13.94 2.74
CA MET A 105 17.33 -13.47 2.11
C MET A 105 18.52 -14.35 2.53
N PRO A 106 19.51 -14.56 1.62
CA PRO A 106 20.76 -15.21 1.98
C PRO A 106 21.47 -14.45 3.10
N ALA A 107 21.88 -15.18 4.13
CA ALA A 107 22.49 -14.64 5.34
C ALA A 107 23.56 -15.58 5.89
N LEU A 108 24.43 -15.05 6.76
CA LEU A 108 25.46 -15.80 7.42
C LEU A 108 25.40 -15.59 8.94
N TRP A 109 25.52 -16.66 9.72
CA TRP A 109 25.81 -16.57 11.13
C TRP A 109 27.30 -16.39 11.34
N ILE A 110 27.69 -15.33 12.06
CA ILE A 110 29.07 -15.05 12.47
C ILE A 110 29.13 -14.86 13.99
N PRO A 111 30.30 -15.05 14.64
CA PRO A 111 30.49 -14.71 16.04
C PRO A 111 30.16 -13.24 16.31
N ALA A 112 29.50 -12.96 17.44
CA ALA A 112 29.03 -11.59 17.79
C ALA A 112 30.17 -10.55 17.84
N GLU A 113 31.38 -10.97 18.24
CA GLU A 113 32.60 -10.16 18.29
C GLU A 113 32.99 -9.58 16.91
N ARG A 114 32.60 -10.24 15.84
CA ARG A 114 32.91 -9.82 14.45
C ARG A 114 31.86 -8.90 13.84
N LYS A 115 30.87 -8.46 14.61
CA LYS A 115 29.79 -7.58 14.15
C LYS A 115 30.33 -6.29 13.51
N SER A 116 31.23 -5.58 14.20
CA SER A 116 31.78 -4.29 13.70
C SER A 116 32.51 -4.49 12.37
N VAL A 117 33.29 -5.57 12.25
CA VAL A 117 34.00 -5.89 11.00
C VAL A 117 33.01 -6.19 9.85
N ALA A 118 31.88 -6.80 10.16
CA ALA A 118 30.84 -7.06 9.15
C ALA A 118 30.18 -5.75 8.68
N GLU A 119 29.86 -4.85 9.60
CA GLU A 119 29.27 -3.54 9.30
C GLU A 119 30.23 -2.67 8.47
N GLU A 120 31.53 -2.64 8.80
CA GLU A 120 32.57 -1.94 8.02
C GLU A 120 32.69 -2.49 6.58
N ARG A 121 32.47 -3.79 6.40
CA ARG A 121 32.44 -4.44 5.10
C ARG A 121 31.13 -4.23 4.33
N GLY A 122 30.15 -3.54 4.92
CA GLY A 122 28.88 -3.19 4.32
C GLY A 122 27.75 -4.19 4.51
N TYR A 123 27.93 -5.21 5.37
CA TYR A 123 26.82 -6.11 5.75
C TYR A 123 25.83 -5.42 6.68
N VAL A 124 24.60 -5.85 6.66
CA VAL A 124 23.61 -5.48 7.67
C VAL A 124 23.60 -6.55 8.76
N ALA A 125 23.98 -6.16 9.97
CA ALA A 125 24.04 -7.08 11.12
C ALA A 125 22.73 -7.00 11.92
N ALA A 126 22.06 -8.15 12.11
CA ALA A 126 20.83 -8.28 12.86
C ALA A 126 21.04 -9.04 14.17
N LEU A 127 20.76 -8.37 15.29
CA LEU A 127 20.70 -8.97 16.61
C LEU A 127 19.45 -9.87 16.77
N PRO A 128 19.42 -10.83 17.70
CA PRO A 128 18.28 -11.73 17.92
C PRO A 128 16.94 -11.02 18.00
N ARG A 129 16.83 -9.92 18.76
CA ARG A 129 15.61 -9.12 18.88
C ARG A 129 15.13 -8.52 17.55
N ILE A 130 16.07 -8.13 16.68
CA ILE A 130 15.73 -7.56 15.36
C ILE A 130 15.20 -8.66 14.43
N ILE A 131 15.79 -9.84 14.49
CA ILE A 131 15.35 -11.02 13.72
C ILE A 131 13.92 -11.38 14.11
N ILE A 132 13.64 -11.55 15.42
CA ILE A 132 12.30 -11.85 15.93
C ILE A 132 11.32 -10.76 15.53
N ARG A 133 11.69 -9.47 15.70
CA ARG A 133 10.85 -8.33 15.35
C ARG A 133 10.42 -8.35 13.90
N ASN A 134 11.38 -8.48 13.00
CA ASN A 134 11.10 -8.43 11.58
C ASN A 134 10.28 -9.64 11.14
N HIS A 135 10.61 -10.83 11.64
CA HIS A 135 9.90 -12.05 11.33
C HIS A 135 8.44 -12.01 11.84
N LEU A 136 8.24 -11.61 13.10
CA LEU A 136 6.89 -11.43 13.65
C LEU A 136 6.09 -10.37 12.89
N PHE A 137 6.73 -9.24 12.55
CA PHE A 137 6.08 -8.17 11.79
C PHE A 137 5.59 -8.69 10.44
N GLU A 138 6.40 -9.44 9.68
CA GLU A 138 6.01 -9.97 8.38
C GLU A 138 4.87 -10.98 8.50
N ILE A 139 4.92 -11.90 9.46
CA ILE A 139 3.82 -12.86 9.70
C ILE A 139 2.52 -12.12 10.08
N VAL A 140 2.61 -11.10 10.94
CA VAL A 140 1.44 -10.29 11.31
C VAL A 140 0.91 -9.53 10.08
N ARG A 141 1.78 -8.90 9.29
CA ARG A 141 1.43 -8.16 8.07
C ARG A 141 0.67 -9.04 7.07
N GLU A 142 1.16 -10.23 6.80
CA GLU A 142 0.51 -11.19 5.89
C GLU A 142 -0.87 -11.67 6.40
N ASN A 143 -1.14 -11.52 7.69
CA ASN A 143 -2.37 -11.99 8.33
C ASN A 143 -3.25 -10.85 8.88
N LEU A 144 -3.01 -9.60 8.50
CA LEU A 144 -3.79 -8.44 8.99
C LEU A 144 -5.28 -8.55 8.70
N SER A 145 -5.64 -9.07 7.54
CA SER A 145 -7.05 -9.27 7.17
C SER A 145 -7.83 -10.17 8.16
N ARG A 146 -7.13 -11.05 8.91
CA ARG A 146 -7.77 -11.90 9.93
C ARG A 146 -8.10 -11.14 11.22
N VAL A 147 -7.50 -9.97 11.45
CA VAL A 147 -7.82 -9.11 12.59
C VAL A 147 -9.20 -8.48 12.41
N ILE A 148 -9.58 -8.20 11.15
CA ILE A 148 -10.81 -7.51 10.79
C ILE A 148 -12.01 -8.46 10.94
N THR A 149 -12.50 -8.60 12.16
CA THR A 149 -13.71 -9.33 12.49
C THR A 149 -14.94 -8.42 12.45
N THR A 150 -16.13 -8.98 12.50
CA THR A 150 -17.36 -8.18 12.62
C THR A 150 -17.37 -7.34 13.90
N GLN A 151 -16.84 -7.90 15.00
CA GLN A 151 -16.72 -7.17 16.26
C GLN A 151 -15.73 -6.01 16.15
N TYR A 152 -14.56 -6.24 15.49
CA TYR A 152 -13.58 -5.18 15.23
C TYR A 152 -14.19 -4.01 14.46
N VAL A 153 -14.95 -4.32 13.39
CA VAL A 153 -15.61 -3.27 12.58
C VAL A 153 -16.67 -2.53 13.38
N LYS A 154 -17.43 -3.24 14.23
CA LYS A 154 -18.41 -2.59 15.10
C LYS A 154 -17.71 -1.59 16.05
N GLU A 155 -16.68 -2.02 16.76
CA GLU A 155 -15.91 -1.16 17.66
C GLU A 155 -15.32 0.04 16.94
N LEU A 156 -14.76 -0.17 15.73
CA LEU A 156 -14.23 0.89 14.89
C LEU A 156 -15.32 1.90 14.46
N MET A 157 -16.48 1.42 14.04
CA MET A 157 -17.62 2.29 13.67
C MET A 157 -18.18 3.05 14.88
N ASP A 158 -18.25 2.42 16.04
CA ASP A 158 -18.69 3.06 17.28
C ASP A 158 -17.70 4.18 17.69
N GLU A 159 -16.39 3.96 17.55
CA GLU A 159 -15.34 4.96 17.79
C GLU A 159 -15.42 6.13 16.82
N VAL A 160 -15.56 5.86 15.52
CA VAL A 160 -15.71 6.89 14.48
C VAL A 160 -16.99 7.70 14.70
N ALA A 161 -18.07 7.08 15.12
CA ALA A 161 -19.35 7.75 15.35
C ALA A 161 -19.29 8.83 16.44
N VAL A 162 -18.33 8.77 17.37
CA VAL A 162 -18.15 9.79 18.41
C VAL A 162 -17.94 11.20 17.81
N GLU A 163 -17.16 11.27 16.74
CA GLU A 163 -16.85 12.56 16.07
C GLU A 163 -17.57 12.72 14.72
N ASN A 164 -18.04 11.63 14.10
CA ASN A 164 -18.63 11.58 12.77
C ASN A 164 -19.97 10.84 12.75
N GLU A 165 -20.88 11.18 13.68
CA GLU A 165 -22.19 10.54 13.82
C GLU A 165 -23.02 10.57 12.52
N ALA A 166 -23.01 11.70 11.83
CA ALA A 166 -23.77 11.88 10.60
C ALA A 166 -23.33 10.88 9.51
N LEU A 167 -22.02 10.70 9.32
CA LEU A 167 -21.44 9.76 8.37
C LEU A 167 -21.82 8.31 8.70
N CYS A 168 -21.62 7.90 9.94
CA CYS A 168 -21.96 6.54 10.37
C CYS A 168 -23.47 6.26 10.25
N SER A 169 -24.31 7.25 10.57
CA SER A 169 -25.78 7.16 10.41
C SER A 169 -26.21 7.08 8.94
N GLN A 170 -25.53 7.80 8.04
CA GLN A 170 -25.77 7.72 6.60
C GLN A 170 -25.47 6.33 6.07
N ILE A 171 -24.27 5.78 6.40
CA ILE A 171 -23.87 4.43 5.99
C ILE A 171 -24.84 3.38 6.55
N ALA A 172 -25.21 3.49 7.83
CA ALA A 172 -26.12 2.55 8.48
C ALA A 172 -27.51 2.54 7.81
N ARG A 173 -28.06 3.71 7.46
CA ARG A 173 -29.32 3.82 6.74
C ARG A 173 -29.26 3.22 5.34
N LYS A 174 -28.13 3.45 4.63
CA LYS A 174 -27.93 3.02 3.26
C LYS A 174 -27.73 1.51 3.14
N LEU A 175 -26.87 0.94 3.96
CA LEU A 175 -26.49 -0.47 3.91
C LEU A 175 -27.37 -1.37 4.79
N GLU A 176 -28.20 -0.78 5.65
CA GLU A 176 -29.12 -1.46 6.56
C GLU A 176 -28.41 -2.59 7.36
N LYS A 177 -28.94 -3.83 7.24
CA LYS A 177 -28.41 -5.00 7.96
C LYS A 177 -27.02 -5.43 7.48
N ASN A 178 -26.57 -4.94 6.32
CA ASN A 178 -25.32 -5.35 5.69
C ASN A 178 -24.12 -4.43 6.04
N THR A 179 -24.35 -3.33 6.76
CA THR A 179 -23.33 -2.30 7.06
C THR A 179 -22.01 -2.91 7.53
N LEU A 180 -22.02 -3.69 8.60
CA LEU A 180 -20.80 -4.29 9.13
C LEU A 180 -20.13 -5.27 8.17
N ALA A 181 -20.91 -5.99 7.37
CA ALA A 181 -20.39 -6.95 6.41
C ALA A 181 -19.71 -6.25 5.22
N VAL A 182 -20.32 -5.22 4.68
CA VAL A 182 -19.76 -4.43 3.57
C VAL A 182 -18.48 -3.74 3.99
N VAL A 183 -18.51 -2.97 5.08
CA VAL A 183 -17.33 -2.29 5.62
C VAL A 183 -16.21 -3.29 5.90
N LYS A 184 -16.52 -4.42 6.56
CA LYS A 184 -15.55 -5.48 6.83
C LYS A 184 -14.87 -5.99 5.57
N ASN A 185 -15.65 -6.28 4.52
CA ASN A 185 -15.12 -6.84 3.28
C ASN A 185 -14.20 -5.84 2.56
N ILE A 186 -14.56 -4.57 2.55
CA ILE A 186 -13.73 -3.49 1.99
C ILE A 186 -12.41 -3.37 2.75
N LEU A 187 -12.45 -3.30 4.09
CA LEU A 187 -11.25 -3.21 4.90
C LEU A 187 -10.33 -4.44 4.71
N ILE A 188 -10.91 -5.65 4.65
CA ILE A 188 -10.16 -6.88 4.36
C ILE A 188 -9.52 -6.81 2.98
N TYR A 189 -10.25 -6.33 1.98
CA TYR A 189 -9.73 -6.19 0.62
C TYR A 189 -8.52 -5.25 0.59
N LEU A 190 -8.66 -4.02 1.13
CA LEU A 190 -7.58 -3.04 1.17
C LEU A 190 -6.32 -3.58 1.85
N LEU A 191 -6.48 -4.25 3.01
CA LEU A 191 -5.35 -4.82 3.73
C LEU A 191 -4.67 -5.98 2.98
N ARG A 192 -5.40 -6.78 2.22
CA ARG A 192 -4.82 -7.80 1.34
C ARG A 192 -4.00 -7.20 0.21
N GLU A 193 -4.44 -6.06 -0.30
CA GLU A 193 -3.69 -5.27 -1.29
C GLU A 193 -2.45 -4.57 -0.69
N GLY A 194 -2.28 -4.62 0.65
CA GLY A 194 -1.22 -3.90 1.36
C GLY A 194 -1.52 -2.41 1.53
N ILE A 195 -2.77 -1.99 1.31
CA ILE A 195 -3.24 -0.62 1.55
C ILE A 195 -3.66 -0.51 3.00
N GLY A 196 -3.08 0.45 3.73
CA GLY A 196 -3.45 0.75 5.11
C GLY A 196 -4.82 1.41 5.21
N ILE A 197 -5.50 1.18 6.33
CA ILE A 197 -6.82 1.75 6.66
C ILE A 197 -6.70 2.91 7.67
N THR A 198 -5.55 3.57 7.73
CA THR A 198 -5.29 4.70 8.63
C THR A 198 -6.23 5.89 8.38
N ASP A 199 -6.68 6.06 7.15
CA ASP A 199 -7.65 7.08 6.76
C ASP A 199 -9.05 6.49 6.66
N ILE A 200 -9.54 6.04 7.81
CA ILE A 200 -10.86 5.40 7.87
C ILE A 200 -11.99 6.34 7.47
N ILE A 201 -11.85 7.63 7.71
CA ILE A 201 -12.88 8.62 7.36
C ILE A 201 -13.05 8.67 5.84
N THR A 202 -11.95 8.82 5.07
CA THR A 202 -12.03 8.80 3.60
C THR A 202 -12.64 7.49 3.09
N ILE A 203 -12.29 6.34 3.68
CA ILE A 203 -12.89 5.06 3.29
C ILE A 203 -14.39 5.05 3.52
N LEU A 204 -14.84 5.53 4.67
CA LEU A 204 -16.25 5.55 5.03
C LEU A 204 -17.05 6.58 4.21
N GLU A 205 -16.47 7.72 3.87
CA GLU A 205 -17.10 8.71 2.99
C GLU A 205 -17.31 8.15 1.59
N GLU A 206 -16.32 7.48 1.00
CA GLU A 206 -16.50 6.83 -0.30
C GLU A 206 -17.59 5.73 -0.26
N ILE A 207 -17.68 4.97 0.84
CA ILE A 207 -18.77 4.00 1.04
C ILE A 207 -20.14 4.71 1.15
N ALA A 208 -20.19 5.85 1.82
CA ALA A 208 -21.42 6.64 1.96
C ALA A 208 -21.90 7.20 0.61
N ASP A 209 -20.98 7.50 -0.29
CA ASP A 209 -21.24 8.09 -1.61
C ASP A 209 -21.43 7.07 -2.75
N ASP A 210 -21.66 5.80 -2.46
CA ASP A 210 -21.77 4.68 -3.42
C ASP A 210 -20.47 4.40 -4.20
N GLY A 211 -19.33 4.82 -3.66
CA GLY A 211 -18.03 4.53 -4.26
C GLY A 211 -17.75 3.03 -4.26
N GLU A 212 -17.27 2.53 -5.39
CA GLU A 212 -16.75 1.17 -5.50
C GLU A 212 -15.36 1.06 -4.85
N VAL A 213 -14.82 -0.14 -4.75
CA VAL A 213 -13.50 -0.35 -4.14
C VAL A 213 -12.40 0.40 -4.88
N GLU A 214 -12.54 0.55 -6.19
CA GLU A 214 -11.66 1.29 -7.08
C GLU A 214 -11.63 2.78 -6.72
N ASP A 215 -12.77 3.37 -6.36
CA ASP A 215 -12.88 4.77 -5.92
C ASP A 215 -12.17 4.97 -4.57
N ILE A 216 -12.38 4.06 -3.65
CA ILE A 216 -11.69 4.06 -2.36
C ILE A 216 -10.17 3.96 -2.56
N ARG A 217 -9.70 3.05 -3.44
CA ARG A 217 -8.29 2.91 -3.76
C ARG A 217 -7.71 4.19 -4.36
N LEU A 218 -8.44 4.81 -5.27
CA LEU A 218 -8.02 6.07 -5.90
C LEU A 218 -7.93 7.19 -4.86
N ALA A 219 -8.92 7.32 -3.95
CA ALA A 219 -8.89 8.30 -2.87
C ALA A 219 -7.70 8.10 -1.92
N LEU A 220 -7.31 6.85 -1.66
CA LEU A 220 -6.17 6.48 -0.81
C LEU A 220 -4.82 6.51 -1.53
N ALA A 221 -4.78 6.61 -2.87
CA ALA A 221 -3.56 6.51 -3.66
C ALA A 221 -2.46 7.51 -3.24
N PRO A 222 -2.75 8.79 -2.90
CA PRO A 222 -1.72 9.71 -2.43
C PRO A 222 -1.00 9.21 -1.16
N ARG A 223 -1.73 8.64 -0.21
CA ARG A 223 -1.15 8.05 1.01
C ARG A 223 -0.36 6.78 0.73
N ALA A 224 -0.76 6.04 -0.30
CA ALA A 224 -0.08 4.83 -0.73
C ALA A 224 1.25 5.15 -1.44
N VAL A 225 1.32 6.25 -2.19
CA VAL A 225 2.48 6.67 -3.00
C VAL A 225 3.48 7.49 -2.20
N ALA A 226 3.02 8.41 -1.33
CA ALA A 226 3.89 9.32 -0.59
C ALA A 226 5.08 8.65 0.12
N PRO A 227 4.93 7.50 0.83
CA PRO A 227 6.05 6.82 1.48
C PRO A 227 7.05 6.18 0.51
N LEU A 228 6.68 6.01 -0.76
CA LEU A 228 7.49 5.39 -1.81
C LEU A 228 8.36 6.41 -2.55
N LEU A 229 7.99 7.69 -2.47
CA LEU A 229 8.77 8.80 -2.99
C LEU A 229 10.03 8.98 -2.14
N LYS A 230 11.19 8.87 -2.79
CA LYS A 230 12.50 9.12 -2.16
C LYS A 230 13.25 10.13 -2.99
N ASP A 231 13.61 11.25 -2.35
CA ASP A 231 14.33 12.34 -3.01
C ASP A 231 13.62 12.82 -4.30
N GLY A 232 12.28 12.91 -4.27
CA GLY A 232 11.47 13.25 -5.44
C GLY A 232 11.40 12.19 -6.53
N LYS A 233 11.83 10.95 -6.24
CA LYS A 233 11.88 9.86 -7.22
C LYS A 233 11.01 8.69 -6.81
N LEU A 234 10.24 8.19 -7.76
CA LEU A 234 9.45 6.97 -7.64
C LEU A 234 9.98 5.91 -8.59
N ARG A 235 10.21 4.70 -8.09
CA ARG A 235 10.60 3.57 -8.93
C ARG A 235 9.41 2.75 -9.30
N VAL A 236 9.17 2.64 -10.59
CA VAL A 236 8.04 1.92 -11.16
C VAL A 236 8.48 0.87 -12.17
N VAL A 237 7.65 -0.12 -12.34
CA VAL A 237 7.73 -1.14 -13.38
C VAL A 237 6.43 -1.10 -14.14
N PHE A 238 6.48 -0.74 -15.42
CA PHE A 238 5.33 -0.82 -16.30
C PHE A 238 5.23 -2.22 -16.91
N LEU A 239 4.02 -2.74 -17.00
CA LEU A 239 3.75 -3.97 -17.74
C LEU A 239 3.84 -3.67 -19.24
N GLY A 240 4.68 -4.42 -19.95
CA GLY A 240 4.88 -4.27 -21.39
C GLY A 240 3.63 -4.63 -22.21
N ARG A 241 3.57 -4.16 -23.47
CA ARG A 241 2.41 -4.37 -24.34
C ARG A 241 2.06 -5.84 -24.53
N ASN A 242 3.04 -6.68 -24.80
CA ASN A 242 2.83 -8.11 -25.01
C ASN A 242 2.22 -8.79 -23.80
N PHE A 243 2.73 -8.46 -22.59
CA PHE A 243 2.17 -9.03 -21.37
C PHE A 243 0.79 -8.46 -21.06
N THR A 244 0.56 -7.18 -21.30
CA THR A 244 -0.75 -6.53 -21.16
C THR A 244 -1.78 -7.16 -22.09
N SER A 245 -1.43 -7.39 -23.35
CA SER A 245 -2.30 -8.11 -24.33
C SER A 245 -2.58 -9.54 -23.88
N TYR A 246 -1.55 -10.24 -23.42
CA TYR A 246 -1.71 -11.59 -22.86
C TYR A 246 -2.69 -11.63 -21.67
N LEU A 247 -2.58 -10.68 -20.73
CA LEU A 247 -3.53 -10.58 -19.60
C LEU A 247 -4.94 -10.31 -20.08
N TYR A 248 -5.12 -9.42 -21.06
CA TYR A 248 -6.43 -9.08 -21.61
C TYR A 248 -7.09 -10.27 -22.32
N GLU A 249 -6.35 -10.96 -23.19
CA GLU A 249 -6.84 -12.13 -23.92
C GLU A 249 -7.18 -13.30 -22.99
N ASN A 250 -6.45 -13.44 -21.88
CA ASN A 250 -6.62 -14.52 -20.92
C ASN A 250 -7.38 -14.12 -19.66
N SER A 251 -7.96 -12.92 -19.59
CA SER A 251 -8.64 -12.41 -18.39
C SER A 251 -9.71 -13.35 -17.85
N LYS A 252 -10.50 -13.98 -18.74
CA LYS A 252 -11.53 -14.96 -18.37
C LYS A 252 -10.96 -16.33 -17.98
N SER A 253 -9.77 -16.68 -18.44
CA SER A 253 -9.15 -18.01 -18.24
C SER A 253 -8.18 -18.04 -17.06
N ILE A 254 -7.57 -16.92 -16.69
CA ILE A 254 -6.62 -16.83 -15.56
C ILE A 254 -7.22 -17.36 -14.25
N PHE A 255 -8.53 -17.22 -14.07
CA PHE A 255 -9.22 -17.72 -12.87
C PHE A 255 -9.68 -19.20 -12.99
N ASN A 256 -9.74 -19.75 -14.21
CA ASN A 256 -10.33 -21.04 -14.49
C ASN A 256 -9.36 -22.10 -15.03
N HIS A 257 -8.21 -21.69 -15.54
CA HIS A 257 -7.21 -22.58 -16.15
C HIS A 257 -5.80 -22.22 -15.66
N SER A 258 -4.92 -23.21 -15.67
CA SER A 258 -3.49 -22.95 -15.41
C SER A 258 -2.92 -22.09 -16.56
N PRO A 259 -2.26 -20.97 -16.23
CA PRO A 259 -1.62 -20.14 -17.23
C PRO A 259 -0.51 -20.90 -17.96
N ASP A 260 -0.14 -20.44 -19.16
CA ASP A 260 0.98 -21.00 -19.91
C ASP A 260 2.26 -20.93 -19.07
N GLY A 261 2.84 -22.11 -18.81
CA GLY A 261 4.00 -22.25 -17.93
C GLY A 261 5.25 -21.55 -18.48
N GLU A 262 5.41 -21.45 -19.80
CA GLU A 262 6.55 -20.77 -20.43
C GLU A 262 6.42 -19.26 -20.28
N VAL A 263 5.23 -18.70 -20.52
CA VAL A 263 4.95 -17.26 -20.32
C VAL A 263 5.12 -16.88 -18.85
N LEU A 264 4.64 -17.72 -17.94
CA LEU A 264 4.79 -17.50 -16.50
C LEU A 264 6.27 -17.49 -16.09
N ALA A 265 7.07 -18.45 -16.59
CA ALA A 265 8.48 -18.55 -16.28
C ALA A 265 9.28 -17.35 -16.81
N ALA A 266 9.05 -16.98 -18.07
CA ALA A 266 9.71 -15.84 -18.71
C ALA A 266 9.38 -14.51 -17.99
N PHE A 267 8.13 -14.27 -17.70
CA PHE A 267 7.71 -13.06 -16.97
C PHE A 267 8.31 -13.00 -15.57
N LYS A 268 8.31 -14.12 -14.85
CA LYS A 268 8.90 -14.22 -13.51
C LYS A 268 10.39 -13.93 -13.52
N GLU A 269 11.11 -14.40 -14.53
CA GLU A 269 12.54 -14.15 -14.71
C GLU A 269 12.81 -12.67 -14.98
N GLU A 270 12.09 -12.06 -15.93
CA GLU A 270 12.21 -10.63 -16.27
C GLU A 270 11.91 -9.74 -15.06
N LEU A 271 10.79 -9.98 -14.38
CA LEU A 271 10.42 -9.21 -13.18
C LEU A 271 11.45 -9.38 -12.07
N SER A 272 11.94 -10.59 -11.84
CA SER A 272 13.03 -10.87 -10.88
C SER A 272 14.32 -10.10 -11.23
N PHE A 273 14.63 -9.98 -12.52
CA PHE A 273 15.79 -9.25 -12.99
C PHE A 273 15.66 -7.74 -12.72
N VAL A 274 14.50 -7.15 -13.03
CA VAL A 274 14.23 -5.74 -12.76
C VAL A 274 14.27 -5.44 -11.27
N ILE A 275 13.64 -6.27 -10.45
CA ILE A 275 13.66 -6.12 -8.98
C ILE A 275 15.09 -6.19 -8.45
N ARG A 276 15.90 -7.16 -8.93
CA ARG A 276 17.30 -7.29 -8.51
C ARG A 276 18.15 -6.08 -8.90
N LYS A 277 17.88 -5.44 -10.05
CA LYS A 277 18.57 -4.22 -10.48
C LYS A 277 18.11 -2.96 -9.74
N SER A 278 16.91 -2.95 -9.20
CA SER A 278 16.36 -1.82 -8.48
C SER A 278 17.07 -1.62 -7.12
N LYS A 279 17.32 -0.37 -6.72
CA LYS A 279 17.88 -0.03 -5.39
C LYS A 279 16.86 -0.16 -4.26
N SER A 280 15.57 -0.15 -4.56
CA SER A 280 14.44 -0.37 -3.65
C SER A 280 13.39 -1.22 -4.37
N MET A 281 12.42 -1.78 -3.62
CA MET A 281 11.30 -2.50 -4.20
C MET A 281 10.51 -1.53 -5.10
N PRO A 282 10.35 -1.82 -6.40
CA PRO A 282 9.58 -0.98 -7.31
C PRO A 282 8.08 -1.15 -7.10
N VAL A 283 7.31 -0.19 -7.58
CA VAL A 283 5.85 -0.30 -7.72
C VAL A 283 5.54 -0.79 -9.13
N VAL A 284 4.64 -1.74 -9.25
CA VAL A 284 4.17 -2.20 -10.56
C VAL A 284 2.97 -1.36 -10.98
N ILE A 285 3.03 -0.82 -12.19
CA ILE A 285 1.93 -0.04 -12.76
C ILE A 285 1.24 -0.87 -13.83
N CYS A 286 -0.07 -0.98 -13.71
CA CYS A 286 -0.93 -1.67 -14.68
C CYS A 286 -2.09 -0.76 -15.09
N ARG A 287 -2.80 -1.14 -16.15
CA ARG A 287 -4.05 -0.47 -16.53
C ARG A 287 -5.16 -0.80 -15.54
N SER A 288 -6.07 0.14 -15.31
CA SER A 288 -7.18 -0.03 -14.37
C SER A 288 -8.00 -1.27 -14.68
N GLU A 289 -8.29 -1.53 -15.95
CA GLU A 289 -9.12 -2.67 -16.38
C GLU A 289 -8.45 -4.04 -16.15
N LEU A 290 -7.13 -4.07 -15.95
CA LEU A 290 -6.33 -5.30 -15.78
C LEU A 290 -5.74 -5.46 -14.39
N HIS A 291 -6.12 -4.59 -13.44
CA HIS A 291 -5.51 -4.59 -12.10
C HIS A 291 -5.65 -5.94 -11.40
N ARG A 292 -6.84 -6.54 -11.46
CA ARG A 292 -7.14 -7.82 -10.82
C ARG A 292 -6.36 -8.98 -11.44
N GLU A 293 -6.28 -9.02 -12.76
CA GLU A 293 -5.52 -10.04 -13.51
C GLU A 293 -4.01 -9.91 -13.23
N ALA A 294 -3.50 -8.69 -13.30
CA ALA A 294 -2.10 -8.40 -12.98
C ALA A 294 -1.76 -8.79 -11.54
N GLU A 295 -2.65 -8.52 -10.59
CA GLU A 295 -2.47 -8.91 -9.20
C GLU A 295 -2.37 -10.43 -9.04
N VAL A 296 -3.34 -11.16 -9.59
CA VAL A 296 -3.35 -12.63 -9.53
C VAL A 296 -2.06 -13.18 -10.14
N TYR A 297 -1.68 -12.68 -11.31
CA TYR A 297 -0.50 -13.15 -12.00
C TYR A 297 0.80 -12.86 -11.22
N ILE A 298 0.97 -11.64 -10.76
CA ILE A 298 2.21 -11.19 -10.11
C ILE A 298 2.31 -11.73 -8.68
N LYS A 299 1.28 -11.57 -7.87
CA LYS A 299 1.33 -11.93 -6.45
C LYS A 299 1.15 -13.43 -6.19
N TYR A 300 0.19 -14.05 -6.86
CA TYR A 300 -0.16 -15.45 -6.58
C TYR A 300 0.57 -16.44 -7.48
N LEU A 301 0.61 -16.24 -8.78
CA LEU A 301 1.25 -17.18 -9.69
C LEU A 301 2.77 -17.02 -9.72
N CYS A 302 3.30 -15.80 -9.79
CA CYS A 302 4.74 -15.55 -9.75
C CYS A 302 5.31 -15.53 -8.34
N GLY A 303 4.47 -15.35 -7.31
CA GLY A 303 4.88 -15.36 -5.91
C GLY A 303 5.50 -14.05 -5.41
N PHE A 304 5.33 -12.93 -6.12
CA PHE A 304 5.81 -11.61 -5.71
C PHE A 304 4.81 -10.90 -4.78
N LYS A 305 4.49 -11.50 -3.64
CA LYS A 305 3.46 -11.03 -2.69
C LYS A 305 3.69 -9.61 -2.15
N ASP A 306 4.95 -9.19 -2.08
CA ASP A 306 5.35 -7.89 -1.50
C ASP A 306 5.36 -6.75 -2.52
N LEU A 307 5.18 -7.03 -3.80
CA LEU A 307 5.07 -5.99 -4.81
C LEU A 307 3.74 -5.25 -4.66
N ARG A 308 3.84 -3.91 -4.61
CA ARG A 308 2.69 -3.05 -4.67
C ARG A 308 2.28 -2.84 -6.12
N LEU A 309 1.01 -3.03 -6.41
CA LEU A 309 0.41 -2.72 -7.70
C LEU A 309 -0.41 -1.44 -7.55
N LEU A 310 -0.26 -0.56 -8.52
CA LEU A 310 -1.10 0.63 -8.69
C LEU A 310 -1.60 0.66 -10.12
N THR A 311 -2.75 1.28 -10.31
CA THR A 311 -3.21 1.59 -11.65
C THR A 311 -2.53 2.88 -12.15
N ASP A 312 -2.51 3.08 -13.46
CA ASP A 312 -2.04 4.31 -14.08
C ASP A 312 -2.86 5.54 -13.60
N GLU A 313 -4.15 5.37 -13.37
CA GLU A 313 -5.03 6.39 -12.80
C GLU A 313 -4.69 6.71 -11.35
N GLU A 314 -4.48 5.69 -10.51
CA GLU A 314 -4.05 5.86 -9.12
C GLU A 314 -2.72 6.60 -9.02
N LEU A 315 -1.75 6.22 -9.87
CA LEU A 315 -0.45 6.90 -9.90
C LEU A 315 -0.59 8.36 -10.31
N LYS A 316 -1.31 8.64 -11.40
CA LYS A 316 -1.53 9.99 -11.89
C LYS A 316 -2.23 10.85 -10.83
N TYR A 317 -3.32 10.36 -10.25
CA TYR A 317 -4.07 11.06 -9.21
C TYR A 317 -3.20 11.32 -7.97
N ALA A 318 -2.42 10.34 -7.54
CA ALA A 318 -1.54 10.50 -6.37
C ALA A 318 -0.46 11.56 -6.61
N LEU A 319 0.18 11.56 -7.77
CA LEU A 319 1.24 12.52 -8.08
C LEU A 319 0.68 13.93 -8.19
N ASP A 320 -0.48 14.11 -8.81
CA ASP A 320 -1.17 15.40 -8.90
C ASP A 320 -1.48 15.96 -7.50
N ARG A 321 -2.03 15.14 -6.62
CA ARG A 321 -2.34 15.51 -5.23
C ARG A 321 -1.11 15.79 -4.36
N LEU A 322 0.01 15.14 -4.66
CA LEU A 322 1.28 15.37 -3.97
C LEU A 322 2.07 16.54 -4.58
N ASN A 323 1.51 17.25 -5.57
CA ASN A 323 2.15 18.32 -6.35
C ASN A 323 3.42 17.86 -7.07
N PHE A 324 3.44 16.61 -7.55
CA PHE A 324 4.48 16.10 -8.42
C PHE A 324 3.93 15.96 -9.84
N CYS A 325 4.74 16.37 -10.82
CA CYS A 325 4.47 16.11 -12.23
C CYS A 325 5.34 14.96 -12.72
N LEU A 326 4.77 14.11 -13.57
CA LEU A 326 5.57 13.17 -14.36
C LEU A 326 6.33 13.95 -15.42
N ASP A 327 7.65 13.82 -15.49
CA ASP A 327 8.41 14.29 -16.64
C ASP A 327 8.17 13.33 -17.82
N VAL A 328 7.15 13.66 -18.62
CA VAL A 328 6.69 12.85 -19.75
C VAL A 328 7.78 12.68 -20.82
N GLY A 329 8.81 13.53 -20.81
CA GLY A 329 9.93 13.46 -21.77
C GLY A 329 10.86 12.24 -21.56
N LYS A 330 10.76 11.59 -20.41
CA LYS A 330 11.57 10.42 -20.04
C LYS A 330 10.78 9.13 -19.86
N THR A 331 9.49 9.10 -20.14
CA THR A 331 8.76 7.84 -20.21
C THR A 331 9.34 7.05 -21.38
N PRO A 332 10.00 5.90 -21.17
CA PRO A 332 10.49 5.11 -22.27
C PRO A 332 9.30 4.70 -23.12
N SER A 333 9.44 4.83 -24.43
CA SER A 333 8.54 4.12 -25.34
C SER A 333 8.64 2.65 -24.97
N VAL A 334 7.56 2.11 -24.39
CA VAL A 334 7.50 0.71 -23.94
C VAL A 334 7.62 -0.14 -25.21
N GLY A 335 8.85 -0.56 -25.53
CA GLY A 335 9.13 -1.52 -26.59
C GLY A 335 8.52 -2.88 -26.29
N ASP A 336 8.87 -3.88 -27.06
CA ASP A 336 8.34 -5.26 -27.01
C ASP A 336 8.69 -6.05 -25.72
N LEU A 337 9.16 -5.39 -24.67
CA LEU A 337 9.51 -6.02 -23.39
C LEU A 337 8.26 -6.31 -22.57
N SER A 338 8.22 -7.47 -21.95
CA SER A 338 7.14 -7.88 -21.03
C SER A 338 7.13 -7.03 -19.75
N VAL A 339 8.30 -6.51 -19.35
CA VAL A 339 8.49 -5.67 -18.14
C VAL A 339 9.52 -4.58 -18.45
N CYS A 340 9.18 -3.34 -18.14
CA CYS A 340 10.09 -2.19 -18.22
C CYS A 340 10.20 -1.51 -16.85
N GLY A 341 11.40 -1.50 -16.28
CA GLY A 341 11.70 -0.81 -15.01
C GLY A 341 12.20 0.62 -15.27
N VAL A 342 11.53 1.59 -14.72
CA VAL A 342 11.83 3.01 -14.89
C VAL A 342 11.94 3.70 -13.54
N GLU A 343 12.86 4.64 -13.42
CA GLU A 343 12.91 5.60 -12.34
C GLU A 343 12.24 6.88 -12.84
N LEU A 344 11.06 7.19 -12.34
CA LEU A 344 10.36 8.43 -12.66
C LEU A 344 10.93 9.55 -11.81
N ASP A 345 11.41 10.62 -12.46
CA ASP A 345 11.75 11.87 -11.80
C ASP A 345 10.43 12.63 -11.56
N CYS A 346 10.05 12.74 -10.28
CA CYS A 346 8.90 13.55 -9.88
C CYS A 346 9.41 14.94 -9.50
N VAL A 347 9.02 15.96 -10.24
CA VAL A 347 9.41 17.36 -10.01
C VAL A 347 8.28 18.04 -9.23
N GLY A 348 8.57 18.54 -8.02
CA GLY A 348 7.62 19.29 -7.21
C GLY A 348 8.10 19.54 -5.79
N GLU A 349 7.55 20.55 -5.14
CA GLU A 349 7.75 20.81 -3.72
C GLU A 349 6.70 20.06 -2.89
N VAL A 350 7.15 19.34 -1.85
CA VAL A 350 6.25 18.73 -0.87
C VAL A 350 5.66 19.84 -0.01
N LYS A 351 4.44 20.28 -0.30
CA LYS A 351 3.70 21.14 0.62
C LYS A 351 3.08 20.30 1.74
N PRO A 352 3.05 20.79 2.98
CA PRO A 352 2.37 20.09 4.08
C PRO A 352 0.88 19.97 3.78
N HIS A 353 0.33 18.82 4.12
CA HIS A 353 -1.02 18.35 3.84
C HIS A 353 -2.12 19.41 4.02
N GLU A 354 -2.75 19.83 2.96
CA GLU A 354 -4.12 20.30 3.00
C GLU A 354 -5.05 19.07 3.06
N LYS A 355 -6.15 19.18 3.84
CA LYS A 355 -7.15 18.12 3.96
C LYS A 355 -7.64 17.72 2.57
N TYR A 356 -7.55 16.45 2.23
CA TYR A 356 -8.06 15.93 0.97
C TYR A 356 -9.58 16.18 0.88
N PRO A 357 -10.10 16.58 -0.28
CA PRO A 357 -11.54 16.77 -0.43
C PRO A 357 -12.29 15.45 -0.33
N SER A 358 -13.38 15.46 0.42
CA SER A 358 -14.31 14.36 0.62
C SER A 358 -15.10 13.98 -0.65
N GLY A 359 -15.77 12.83 -0.65
CA GLY A 359 -16.53 12.26 -1.75
C GLY A 359 -17.50 13.19 -2.50
N PRO A 360 -18.30 14.05 -1.79
CA PRO A 360 -19.19 15.02 -2.46
C PRO A 360 -18.47 15.96 -3.42
N TYR A 361 -17.23 16.30 -3.11
CA TYR A 361 -16.41 17.15 -3.97
C TYR A 361 -16.00 16.43 -5.26
N ARG A 362 -15.86 15.14 -5.24
CA ARG A 362 -15.49 14.31 -6.38
C ARG A 362 -16.63 14.15 -7.38
N GLN A 363 -17.86 13.91 -6.89
CA GLN A 363 -19.05 13.93 -7.75
C GLN A 363 -19.22 15.30 -8.42
N LEU A 364 -19.02 16.37 -7.66
CA LEU A 364 -19.05 17.72 -8.20
C LEU A 364 -17.95 17.96 -9.25
N GLN A 365 -16.76 17.40 -9.03
CA GLN A 365 -15.64 17.52 -9.96
C GLN A 365 -15.87 16.72 -11.25
N SER A 366 -16.37 15.49 -11.17
CA SER A 366 -16.71 14.69 -12.35
C SER A 366 -17.88 15.27 -13.14
N GLN A 367 -18.89 15.80 -12.46
CA GLN A 367 -19.99 16.53 -13.08
C GLN A 367 -19.50 17.82 -13.73
N LEU A 368 -18.62 18.59 -13.08
CA LEU A 368 -17.99 19.78 -13.64
C LEU A 368 -17.18 19.46 -14.90
N LEU A 369 -16.37 18.41 -14.88
CA LEU A 369 -15.60 17.99 -16.06
C LEU A 369 -16.52 17.59 -17.22
N SER A 370 -17.57 16.81 -16.97
CA SER A 370 -18.54 16.42 -17.99
C SER A 370 -19.32 17.61 -18.59
N ILE A 371 -19.49 18.67 -17.81
CA ILE A 371 -20.16 19.91 -18.24
C ILE A 371 -19.18 20.79 -19.02
N LEU A 372 -17.94 20.88 -18.56
CA LEU A 372 -16.88 21.59 -19.26
C LEU A 372 -16.67 21.02 -20.66
N ASP A 373 -16.79 19.70 -20.84
CA ASP A 373 -16.68 19.04 -22.14
C ASP A 373 -17.81 19.42 -23.13
N LYS A 374 -18.96 19.84 -22.62
CA LYS A 374 -20.10 20.35 -23.41
C LYS A 374 -20.02 21.86 -23.74
N MET A 375 -19.03 22.57 -23.19
CA MET A 375 -18.84 23.99 -23.37
C MET A 375 -17.83 24.29 -24.49
N GLN A 376 -17.90 25.51 -25.03
CA GLN A 376 -16.93 25.98 -26.01
C GLN A 376 -15.52 26.04 -25.42
N PRO A 377 -14.45 25.72 -26.17
CA PRO A 377 -13.08 25.69 -25.67
C PRO A 377 -12.64 26.93 -24.89
N LYS A 378 -12.95 28.13 -25.42
CA LYS A 378 -12.68 29.42 -24.75
C LYS A 378 -13.43 29.57 -23.42
N GLU A 379 -14.70 29.19 -23.37
CA GLU A 379 -15.48 29.22 -22.12
C GLU A 379 -14.93 28.28 -21.06
N ARG A 380 -14.43 27.14 -21.47
CA ARG A 380 -13.77 26.16 -20.61
C ARG A 380 -12.49 26.71 -19.98
N GLU A 381 -11.63 27.34 -20.77
CA GLU A 381 -10.39 27.94 -20.29
C GLU A 381 -10.65 29.09 -19.31
N VAL A 382 -11.65 29.94 -19.59
CA VAL A 382 -12.10 31.01 -18.69
C VAL A 382 -12.52 30.48 -17.34
N LEU A 383 -13.31 29.39 -17.31
CA LEU A 383 -13.73 28.74 -16.06
C LEU A 383 -12.57 28.03 -15.35
N ALA A 384 -11.68 27.37 -16.10
CA ALA A 384 -10.50 26.73 -15.54
C ALA A 384 -9.59 27.73 -14.82
N MET A 385 -9.35 28.90 -15.42
CA MET A 385 -8.57 29.98 -14.81
C MET A 385 -9.31 30.63 -13.64
N ARG A 386 -10.61 30.86 -13.77
CA ARG A 386 -11.43 31.49 -12.73
C ARG A 386 -11.53 30.70 -11.46
N PHE A 387 -11.72 29.38 -11.56
CA PHE A 387 -11.94 28.47 -10.43
C PHE A 387 -10.72 27.63 -10.06
N GLY A 388 -9.58 27.86 -10.70
CA GLY A 388 -8.38 27.07 -10.43
C GLY A 388 -8.50 25.61 -10.84
N LEU A 389 -9.27 25.30 -11.89
CA LEU A 389 -9.40 23.95 -12.42
C LEU A 389 -8.11 23.57 -13.16
N ASN A 390 -7.79 22.30 -13.25
CA ASN A 390 -6.56 21.79 -13.88
C ASN A 390 -5.24 22.23 -13.19
N GLY A 391 -5.25 22.39 -11.86
CA GLY A 391 -4.02 22.66 -11.08
C GLY A 391 -3.57 24.14 -11.09
N ASN A 392 -4.36 25.03 -11.65
CA ASN A 392 -4.09 26.47 -11.61
C ASN A 392 -4.65 27.11 -10.32
N SER A 393 -4.05 28.22 -9.86
CA SER A 393 -4.64 29.05 -8.81
C SER A 393 -5.92 29.73 -9.32
N SER A 394 -6.90 29.93 -8.42
CA SER A 394 -8.11 30.70 -8.78
C SER A 394 -7.79 32.19 -8.98
N HIS A 395 -8.34 32.79 -10.02
CA HIS A 395 -8.10 34.18 -10.39
C HIS A 395 -9.36 35.03 -10.23
N SER A 396 -9.18 36.33 -10.00
CA SER A 396 -10.29 37.28 -9.93
C SER A 396 -10.94 37.51 -11.30
N LEU A 397 -12.16 38.07 -11.32
CA LEU A 397 -12.84 38.42 -12.58
C LEU A 397 -12.01 39.41 -13.42
N GLU A 398 -11.26 40.29 -12.74
CA GLU A 398 -10.36 41.27 -13.38
C GLU A 398 -9.19 40.56 -14.08
N GLU A 399 -8.50 39.68 -13.41
CA GLU A 399 -7.33 38.98 -13.95
C GLU A 399 -7.72 38.06 -15.12
N VAL A 400 -8.86 37.37 -15.01
CA VAL A 400 -9.39 36.56 -16.11
C VAL A 400 -9.79 37.42 -17.28
N GLY A 401 -10.46 38.59 -17.02
CA GLY A 401 -10.85 39.55 -18.05
C GLY A 401 -9.66 40.06 -18.84
N LEU A 402 -8.57 40.40 -18.15
CA LEU A 402 -7.33 40.87 -18.78
C LEU A 402 -6.66 39.74 -19.60
N SER A 403 -6.67 38.51 -19.11
CA SER A 403 -6.00 37.37 -19.79
C SER A 403 -6.71 36.94 -21.08
N PHE A 404 -8.04 37.06 -21.14
CA PHE A 404 -8.84 36.61 -22.29
C PHE A 404 -9.41 37.75 -23.15
N ASP A 405 -9.10 39.01 -22.80
CA ASP A 405 -9.62 40.20 -23.43
C ASP A 405 -11.17 40.21 -23.51
N ILE A 406 -11.81 39.95 -22.38
CA ILE A 406 -13.25 39.89 -22.22
C ILE A 406 -13.71 40.71 -21.00
N SER A 407 -14.95 41.27 -21.08
CA SER A 407 -15.50 42.01 -19.97
C SER A 407 -15.84 41.10 -18.76
N ARG A 408 -15.82 41.70 -17.56
CA ARG A 408 -16.30 41.03 -16.31
C ARG A 408 -17.71 40.47 -16.47
N GLU A 409 -18.59 41.19 -17.16
CA GLU A 409 -19.98 40.77 -17.38
C GLU A 409 -20.03 39.54 -18.28
N ARG A 410 -19.13 39.41 -19.25
CA ARG A 410 -19.03 38.22 -20.09
C ARG A 410 -18.56 37.01 -19.31
N ILE A 411 -17.63 37.18 -18.37
CA ILE A 411 -17.20 36.05 -17.47
C ILE A 411 -18.36 35.59 -16.59
N ARG A 412 -19.14 36.55 -16.01
CA ARG A 412 -20.34 36.22 -15.23
C ARG A 412 -21.41 35.46 -16.03
N GLN A 413 -21.58 35.80 -17.32
CA GLN A 413 -22.47 35.06 -18.21
C GLN A 413 -21.98 33.64 -18.46
N ILE A 414 -20.67 33.43 -18.59
CA ILE A 414 -20.06 32.10 -18.73
C ILE A 414 -20.24 31.28 -17.43
N GLU A 415 -20.01 31.90 -16.28
CA GLU A 415 -20.26 31.27 -14.95
C GLU A 415 -21.75 30.90 -14.81
N ALA A 416 -22.68 31.81 -15.13
CA ALA A 416 -24.11 31.53 -15.05
C ALA A 416 -24.55 30.43 -16.00
N LYS A 417 -23.99 30.35 -17.20
CA LYS A 417 -24.23 29.28 -18.17
C LYS A 417 -23.75 27.92 -17.62
N ALA A 418 -22.57 27.86 -17.01
CA ALA A 418 -22.06 26.65 -16.39
C ALA A 418 -22.96 26.18 -15.24
N LEU A 419 -23.37 27.10 -14.36
CA LEU A 419 -24.27 26.77 -13.23
C LEU A 419 -25.64 26.27 -13.70
N LEU A 420 -26.18 26.81 -14.81
CA LEU A 420 -27.43 26.32 -15.42
C LEU A 420 -27.28 24.91 -15.98
N LEU A 421 -26.13 24.58 -16.56
CA LEU A 421 -25.84 23.23 -17.06
C LEU A 421 -25.69 22.23 -15.90
N ILE A 422 -25.06 22.63 -14.78
CA ILE A 422 -24.99 21.84 -13.55
C ILE A 422 -26.39 21.53 -13.03
N LYS A 423 -27.25 22.55 -12.88
CA LYS A 423 -28.63 22.36 -12.41
C LYS A 423 -29.51 21.49 -13.29
N ARG A 424 -29.21 21.37 -14.57
CA ARG A 424 -29.95 20.52 -15.51
C ARG A 424 -29.43 19.07 -15.56
N SER A 425 -28.25 18.84 -15.00
CA SER A 425 -27.58 17.52 -14.94
C SER A 425 -27.72 16.87 -13.57
N SER A 426 -28.20 17.62 -12.56
CA SER A 426 -28.62 17.14 -11.24
C SER A 426 -30.11 16.81 -11.25
#